data_5dc3394ce978c7abc7fa73a2e878cc91
#
_entry.id   5dc3394ce978c7abc7fa73a2e878cc91
#
_cell.length_a   1.000
_cell.length_b   1.000
_cell.length_c   1.000
_cell.angle_alpha   90.00
_cell.angle_beta   90.00
_cell.angle_gamma   90.00
#
_symmetry.space_group_name_H-M   'P 1'
#
loop_
_entity.id
_entity.type
_entity.pdbx_description
1 polymer ?
#
loop_
_entity_poly.entity_id
_entity_poly.type
_entity_poly.pdbx_seq_one_letter_code
_entity_poly.pdbx_strand_id
1 'polypeptide(L)'
;MLPVEPHLETWSRRPSSRSGRPPLLFIHGGYTDGWCWTPYFLPWFASRGWPAHALSLRGHGGSAGAGMLFATGLDDYAADVERVAGTLKEPPILIGHSMGAAIVERMLAMHPVRAAALLAPVPPTGLVPVAARLAVERPDYFAHMMGLDPMRLSADVLEALRPFYFSDRVDRDILQESAKHLANESPRAILDLSMRLHWLKPERNGAHLMVLGAEGDRICTPQDVRATARHHGVEA
;
A
#
# COMPACT_ATOMS: atom_id res chain seq x y z
N MET A 1 -16.85 25.33 15.65
CA MET A 1 -15.69 24.54 16.00
C MET A 1 -15.24 23.84 14.73
N LEU A 2 -14.06 24.14 14.20
CA LEU A 2 -13.53 23.40 13.06
C LEU A 2 -13.33 21.93 13.50
N PRO A 3 -13.65 20.93 12.66
CA PRO A 3 -13.40 19.55 13.02
C PRO A 3 -11.90 19.38 13.27
N VAL A 4 -11.57 18.84 14.43
CA VAL A 4 -10.16 18.48 14.73
C VAL A 4 -9.75 17.40 13.73
N GLU A 5 -8.78 17.71 12.89
CA GLU A 5 -8.27 16.75 11.92
C GLU A 5 -7.75 15.50 12.65
N PRO A 6 -8.14 14.30 12.23
CA PRO A 6 -7.71 13.08 12.90
C PRO A 6 -6.18 12.92 12.82
N HIS A 7 -5.57 12.52 13.92
CA HIS A 7 -4.14 12.21 13.96
C HIS A 7 -3.79 11.12 12.93
N LEU A 8 -2.71 11.33 12.17
CA LEU A 8 -2.11 10.32 11.29
C LEU A 8 -0.68 10.00 11.77
N GLU A 9 -0.43 8.74 12.05
CA GLU A 9 0.90 8.24 12.40
C GLU A 9 1.82 8.26 11.18
N THR A 10 3.04 8.74 11.39
CA THR A 10 4.08 8.75 10.36
C THR A 10 5.41 8.24 10.89
N TRP A 11 6.09 7.45 10.10
CA TRP A 11 7.42 6.93 10.33
C TRP A 11 8.41 7.68 9.45
N SER A 12 9.58 8.03 9.96
CA SER A 12 10.54 8.83 9.18
C SER A 12 11.97 8.38 9.40
N ARG A 13 12.76 8.43 8.33
CA ARG A 13 14.21 8.31 8.37
C ARG A 13 14.82 9.44 7.53
N ARG A 14 15.74 10.18 8.12
CA ARG A 14 16.46 11.26 7.46
C ARG A 14 17.84 10.78 7.04
N PRO A 15 18.35 11.23 5.89
CA PRO A 15 19.74 10.99 5.52
C PRO A 15 20.69 11.71 6.49
N SER A 16 21.89 11.17 6.65
CA SER A 16 22.93 11.74 7.51
C SER A 16 23.45 13.11 7.01
N SER A 17 23.29 13.37 5.72
CA SER A 17 23.67 14.65 5.09
C SER A 17 22.57 15.15 4.16
N ARG A 18 22.47 16.48 3.95
CA ARG A 18 21.57 17.07 2.97
C ARG A 18 21.96 16.64 1.56
N SER A 19 21.05 16.01 0.84
CA SER A 19 21.30 15.55 -0.53
C SER A 19 20.58 16.35 -1.61
N GLY A 20 19.68 17.27 -1.25
CA GLY A 20 18.83 17.99 -2.21
C GLY A 20 17.81 17.09 -2.92
N ARG A 21 17.66 15.84 -2.50
CA ARG A 21 16.68 14.90 -3.06
C ARG A 21 15.28 15.17 -2.49
N PRO A 22 14.21 15.04 -3.30
CA PRO A 22 12.85 15.16 -2.79
C PRO A 22 12.54 14.06 -1.79
N PRO A 23 11.61 14.29 -0.84
CA PRO A 23 11.19 13.24 0.08
C PRO A 23 10.47 12.11 -0.65
N LEU A 24 10.57 10.90 -0.10
CA LEU A 24 9.78 9.74 -0.48
C LEU A 24 8.65 9.57 0.54
N LEU A 25 7.44 9.31 0.07
CA LEU A 25 6.29 8.96 0.93
C LEU A 25 5.78 7.58 0.54
N PHE A 26 5.89 6.64 1.48
CA PHE A 26 5.48 5.25 1.33
C PHE A 26 4.07 5.05 1.88
N ILE A 27 3.22 4.37 1.09
CA ILE A 27 1.83 4.07 1.37
C ILE A 27 1.67 2.55 1.41
N HIS A 28 1.22 2.03 2.56
CA HIS A 28 1.08 0.59 2.79
C HIS A 28 -0.10 -0.02 2.04
N GLY A 29 -0.10 -1.35 1.94
CA GLY A 29 -1.21 -2.15 1.41
C GLY A 29 -2.30 -2.39 2.45
N GLY A 30 -3.32 -3.17 2.11
CA GLY A 30 -4.35 -3.57 3.05
C GLY A 30 -3.82 -4.46 4.18
N TYR A 31 -4.54 -4.47 5.30
CA TYR A 31 -4.31 -5.33 6.48
C TYR A 31 -3.00 -5.10 7.24
N THR A 32 -2.28 -4.01 6.99
CA THR A 32 -1.03 -3.64 7.68
C THR A 32 -1.00 -2.14 7.95
N ASP A 33 0.12 -1.62 8.43
CA ASP A 33 0.32 -0.19 8.69
C ASP A 33 1.67 0.31 8.15
N GLY A 34 1.99 1.57 8.41
CA GLY A 34 3.21 2.22 7.93
C GLY A 34 4.51 1.60 8.45
N TRP A 35 4.45 0.81 9.53
CA TRP A 35 5.62 0.12 10.06
C TRP A 35 6.25 -0.84 9.04
N CYS A 36 5.46 -1.44 8.15
CA CYS A 36 5.96 -2.41 7.15
C CYS A 36 7.15 -1.87 6.31
N TRP A 37 7.31 -0.56 6.22
CA TRP A 37 8.39 0.10 5.50
C TRP A 37 9.63 0.34 6.36
N THR A 38 9.51 0.23 7.69
CA THR A 38 10.57 0.64 8.64
C THR A 38 11.75 -0.32 8.73
N PRO A 39 11.60 -1.65 8.57
CA PRO A 39 12.73 -2.57 8.70
C PRO A 39 13.79 -2.41 7.60
N TYR A 40 13.34 -2.16 6.36
CA TYR A 40 14.22 -2.21 5.20
C TYR A 40 14.18 -0.95 4.34
N PHE A 41 13.00 -0.51 3.91
CA PHE A 41 12.87 0.56 2.92
C PHE A 41 13.33 1.92 3.45
N LEU A 42 12.80 2.36 4.58
CA LEU A 42 13.16 3.68 5.12
C LEU A 42 14.67 3.78 5.41
N PRO A 43 15.33 2.81 6.10
CA PRO A 43 16.78 2.87 6.33
C PRO A 43 17.58 2.81 5.04
N TRP A 44 17.17 1.96 4.08
CA TRP A 44 17.88 1.79 2.82
C TRP A 44 17.89 3.07 1.98
N PHE A 45 16.74 3.73 1.85
CA PHE A 45 16.64 4.99 1.12
C PHE A 45 17.33 6.14 1.85
N ALA A 46 17.20 6.22 3.18
CA ALA A 46 17.87 7.24 3.97
C ALA A 46 19.41 7.13 3.86
N SER A 47 19.96 5.91 3.89
CA SER A 47 21.41 5.70 3.71
C SER A 47 21.92 6.15 2.33
N ARG A 48 21.02 6.30 1.35
CA ARG A 48 21.32 6.78 -0.02
C ARG A 48 20.94 8.24 -0.26
N GLY A 49 20.68 8.97 0.82
CA GLY A 49 20.46 10.41 0.76
C GLY A 49 18.99 10.82 0.50
N TRP A 50 18.01 9.91 0.57
CA TRP A 50 16.61 10.23 0.42
C TRP A 50 15.93 10.43 1.77
N PRO A 51 15.29 11.59 2.04
CA PRO A 51 14.36 11.67 3.16
C PRO A 51 13.21 10.70 2.89
N ALA A 52 12.99 9.74 3.79
CA ALA A 52 12.02 8.68 3.61
C ALA A 52 10.97 8.72 4.72
N HIS A 53 9.72 8.72 4.33
CA HIS A 53 8.56 8.80 5.21
C HIS A 53 7.59 7.68 4.86
N ALA A 54 6.93 7.10 5.85
CA ALA A 54 5.80 6.20 5.66
C ALA A 54 4.65 6.68 6.52
N LEU A 55 3.43 6.51 6.02
CA LEU A 55 2.23 6.88 6.75
C LEU A 55 1.44 5.62 7.10
N SER A 56 0.84 5.57 8.29
CA SER A 56 -0.27 4.66 8.58
C SER A 56 -1.57 5.37 8.20
N LEU A 57 -2.32 4.78 7.27
CA LEU A 57 -3.62 5.31 6.82
C LEU A 57 -4.61 5.35 8.00
N ARG A 58 -5.65 6.18 7.91
CA ARG A 58 -6.69 6.24 8.96
C ARG A 58 -7.21 4.84 9.29
N GLY A 59 -7.38 4.58 10.58
CA GLY A 59 -7.83 3.29 11.10
C GLY A 59 -6.74 2.21 11.20
N HIS A 60 -5.50 2.50 10.80
CA HIS A 60 -4.36 1.59 10.83
C HIS A 60 -3.26 2.12 11.76
N GLY A 61 -2.50 1.22 12.37
CA GLY A 61 -1.42 1.56 13.29
C GLY A 61 -1.87 2.52 14.39
N GLY A 62 -1.07 3.54 14.65
CA GLY A 62 -1.39 4.62 15.60
C GLY A 62 -2.28 5.73 15.04
N SER A 63 -2.75 5.63 13.79
CA SER A 63 -3.64 6.63 13.19
C SER A 63 -5.05 6.55 13.75
N ALA A 64 -5.68 7.71 13.95
CA ALA A 64 -7.08 7.79 14.32
C ALA A 64 -8.01 7.22 13.22
N GLY A 65 -9.26 6.93 13.58
CA GLY A 65 -10.30 6.55 12.60
C GLY A 65 -10.74 5.09 12.65
N ALA A 66 -10.18 4.25 13.54
CA ALA A 66 -10.53 2.83 13.65
C ALA A 66 -12.05 2.59 13.81
N GLY A 67 -12.75 3.45 14.58
CA GLY A 67 -14.20 3.32 14.78
C GLY A 67 -15.05 3.58 13.53
N MET A 68 -14.50 4.19 12.49
CA MET A 68 -15.18 4.49 11.23
C MET A 68 -14.56 3.74 10.04
N LEU A 69 -13.66 2.79 10.30
CA LEU A 69 -12.94 2.06 9.27
C LEU A 69 -13.88 1.40 8.26
N PHE A 70 -15.01 0.86 8.71
CA PHE A 70 -15.99 0.18 7.85
C PHE A 70 -16.56 1.05 6.72
N ALA A 71 -16.58 2.37 6.90
CA ALA A 71 -17.10 3.35 5.94
C ALA A 71 -16.01 4.07 5.13
N THR A 72 -14.73 3.85 5.48
CA THR A 72 -13.58 4.51 4.84
C THR A 72 -13.35 3.96 3.43
N GLY A 73 -13.37 4.83 2.43
CA GLY A 73 -13.09 4.46 1.03
C GLY A 73 -11.67 4.86 0.58
N LEU A 74 -11.34 4.54 -0.66
CA LEU A 74 -10.04 4.91 -1.24
C LEU A 74 -9.85 6.43 -1.36
N ASP A 75 -10.91 7.20 -1.53
CA ASP A 75 -10.83 8.67 -1.56
C ASP A 75 -10.47 9.24 -0.19
N ASP A 76 -10.94 8.62 0.89
CA ASP A 76 -10.56 8.98 2.24
C ASP A 76 -9.06 8.72 2.50
N TYR A 77 -8.56 7.58 2.02
CA TYR A 77 -7.14 7.25 2.09
C TYR A 77 -6.28 8.18 1.21
N ALA A 78 -6.77 8.56 0.03
CA ALA A 78 -6.09 9.55 -0.80
C ALA A 78 -5.98 10.91 -0.09
N ALA A 79 -7.03 11.33 0.61
CA ALA A 79 -7.00 12.55 1.42
C ALA A 79 -5.98 12.47 2.58
N ASP A 80 -5.76 11.29 3.16
CA ASP A 80 -4.71 11.11 4.17
C ASP A 80 -3.31 11.30 3.55
N VAL A 81 -3.09 10.73 2.36
CA VAL A 81 -1.83 10.90 1.62
C VAL A 81 -1.59 12.37 1.27
N GLU A 82 -2.61 13.07 0.75
CA GLU A 82 -2.53 14.49 0.43
C GLU A 82 -2.15 15.32 1.66
N ARG A 83 -2.81 15.06 2.79
CA ARG A 83 -2.56 15.77 4.04
C ARG A 83 -1.13 15.57 4.54
N VAL A 84 -0.64 14.32 4.55
CA VAL A 84 0.74 14.05 4.98
C VAL A 84 1.75 14.63 3.99
N ALA A 85 1.50 14.50 2.68
CA ALA A 85 2.34 15.12 1.65
C ALA A 85 2.45 16.64 1.83
N GLY A 86 1.34 17.28 2.19
CA GLY A 86 1.30 18.74 2.46
C GLY A 86 2.11 19.19 3.69
N THR A 87 2.46 18.28 4.60
CA THR A 87 3.33 18.60 5.76
C THR A 87 4.82 18.54 5.41
N LEU A 88 5.17 17.94 4.28
CA LEU A 88 6.57 17.80 3.86
C LEU A 88 7.07 19.09 3.22
N LYS A 89 8.37 19.36 3.33
CA LYS A 89 8.98 20.61 2.82
C LYS A 89 8.87 20.78 1.31
N GLU A 90 8.81 19.68 0.59
CA GLU A 90 8.70 19.59 -0.87
C GLU A 90 7.72 18.47 -1.23
N PRO A 91 7.04 18.57 -2.38
CA PRO A 91 6.18 17.48 -2.86
C PRO A 91 6.94 16.15 -2.95
N PRO A 92 6.44 15.08 -2.30
CA PRO A 92 7.13 13.80 -2.28
C PRO A 92 7.00 13.04 -3.60
N ILE A 93 7.91 12.08 -3.80
CA ILE A 93 7.67 10.95 -4.70
C ILE A 93 6.81 9.96 -3.93
N LEU A 94 5.68 9.54 -4.52
CA LEU A 94 4.75 8.61 -3.90
C LEU A 94 5.12 7.16 -4.23
N ILE A 95 5.14 6.30 -3.23
CA ILE A 95 5.45 4.87 -3.40
C ILE A 95 4.34 4.07 -2.72
N GLY A 96 3.51 3.41 -3.50
CA GLY A 96 2.38 2.64 -3.00
C GLY A 96 2.54 1.14 -3.25
N HIS A 97 2.15 0.32 -2.29
CA HIS A 97 2.13 -1.13 -2.39
C HIS A 97 0.69 -1.65 -2.39
N SER A 98 0.33 -2.54 -3.31
CA SER A 98 -0.98 -3.18 -3.37
C SER A 98 -2.14 -2.16 -3.33
N MET A 99 -2.98 -2.13 -2.29
CA MET A 99 -3.98 -1.09 -2.06
C MET A 99 -3.36 0.31 -2.08
N GLY A 100 -2.19 0.50 -1.44
CA GLY A 100 -1.46 1.76 -1.47
C GLY A 100 -1.07 2.21 -2.88
N ALA A 101 -0.81 1.27 -3.79
CA ALA A 101 -0.60 1.60 -5.21
C ALA A 101 -1.88 2.16 -5.85
N ALA A 102 -3.04 1.57 -5.54
CA ALA A 102 -4.32 2.09 -6.03
C ALA A 102 -4.63 3.49 -5.47
N ILE A 103 -4.26 3.76 -4.22
CA ILE A 103 -4.36 5.11 -3.63
C ILE A 103 -3.43 6.09 -4.36
N VAL A 104 -2.19 5.68 -4.70
CA VAL A 104 -1.27 6.50 -5.50
C VAL A 104 -1.82 6.78 -6.89
N GLU A 105 -2.43 5.78 -7.56
CA GLU A 105 -3.12 6.00 -8.84
C GLU A 105 -4.25 7.05 -8.70
N ARG A 106 -4.98 7.03 -7.59
CA ARG A 106 -6.00 8.03 -7.31
C ARG A 106 -5.39 9.42 -7.14
N MET A 107 -4.25 9.52 -6.44
CA MET A 107 -3.50 10.77 -6.32
C MET A 107 -3.02 11.30 -7.67
N LEU A 108 -2.50 10.42 -8.55
CA LEU A 108 -2.08 10.78 -9.90
C LEU A 108 -3.23 11.35 -10.76
N ALA A 109 -4.45 10.87 -10.56
CA ALA A 109 -5.64 11.36 -11.27
C ALA A 109 -6.12 12.72 -10.74
N MET A 110 -5.94 13.00 -9.45
CA MET A 110 -6.49 14.18 -8.78
C MET A 110 -5.51 15.36 -8.66
N HIS A 111 -4.22 15.05 -8.57
CA HIS A 111 -3.20 16.04 -8.20
C HIS A 111 -1.97 15.96 -9.14
N PRO A 112 -1.27 17.08 -9.32
CA PRO A 112 0.03 17.06 -9.99
C PRO A 112 1.07 16.35 -9.08
N VAL A 113 1.45 15.14 -9.45
CA VAL A 113 2.49 14.34 -8.77
C VAL A 113 3.74 14.32 -9.64
N ARG A 114 4.90 14.61 -9.04
CA ARG A 114 6.18 14.66 -9.77
C ARG A 114 6.60 13.28 -10.29
N ALA A 115 6.52 12.28 -9.43
CA ALA A 115 6.85 10.90 -9.75
C ALA A 115 6.18 9.95 -8.78
N ALA A 116 5.95 8.72 -9.22
CA ALA A 116 5.38 7.67 -8.39
C ALA A 116 5.95 6.29 -8.72
N ALA A 117 5.90 5.37 -7.74
CA ALA A 117 6.16 3.96 -7.94
C ALA A 117 4.98 3.13 -7.41
N LEU A 118 4.51 2.20 -8.22
CA LEU A 118 3.46 1.23 -7.89
C LEU A 118 4.13 -0.13 -7.69
N LEU A 119 4.09 -0.64 -6.47
CA LEU A 119 4.69 -1.93 -6.10
C LEU A 119 3.58 -2.97 -5.96
N ALA A 120 3.66 -4.06 -6.72
CA ALA A 120 2.65 -5.12 -6.75
C ALA A 120 1.22 -4.55 -6.77
N PRO A 121 0.89 -3.68 -7.74
CA PRO A 121 -0.37 -2.96 -7.76
C PRO A 121 -1.57 -3.90 -7.96
N VAL A 122 -2.70 -3.56 -7.39
CA VAL A 122 -3.99 -4.17 -7.76
C VAL A 122 -4.24 -3.90 -9.25
N PRO A 123 -4.52 -4.92 -10.07
CA PRO A 123 -4.67 -4.72 -11.51
C PRO A 123 -5.83 -3.79 -11.88
N PRO A 124 -5.82 -3.17 -13.06
CA PRO A 124 -6.89 -2.28 -13.52
C PRO A 124 -8.28 -2.94 -13.55
N THR A 125 -8.31 -4.26 -13.64
CA THR A 125 -9.55 -5.07 -13.60
C THR A 125 -10.15 -5.22 -12.19
N GLY A 126 -9.44 -4.74 -11.16
CA GLY A 126 -9.85 -4.85 -9.75
C GLY A 126 -9.58 -6.21 -9.12
N LEU A 127 -10.08 -6.39 -7.91
CA LEU A 127 -9.83 -7.60 -7.12
C LEU A 127 -10.70 -8.81 -7.51
N VAL A 128 -11.83 -8.63 -8.20
CA VAL A 128 -12.73 -9.75 -8.52
C VAL A 128 -12.03 -10.82 -9.36
N PRO A 129 -11.33 -10.50 -10.46
CA PRO A 129 -10.59 -11.52 -11.22
C PRO A 129 -9.45 -12.15 -10.42
N VAL A 130 -8.78 -11.38 -9.56
CA VAL A 130 -7.72 -11.89 -8.67
C VAL A 130 -8.29 -12.92 -7.69
N ALA A 131 -9.41 -12.60 -7.04
CA ALA A 131 -10.09 -13.51 -6.12
C ALA A 131 -10.58 -14.78 -6.83
N ALA A 132 -11.17 -14.65 -8.02
CA ALA A 132 -11.61 -15.80 -8.82
C ALA A 132 -10.45 -16.72 -9.19
N ARG A 133 -9.31 -16.16 -9.61
CA ARG A 133 -8.09 -16.92 -9.89
C ARG A 133 -7.58 -17.64 -8.64
N LEU A 134 -7.47 -16.93 -7.52
CA LEU A 134 -7.00 -17.52 -6.26
C LEU A 134 -7.93 -18.64 -5.76
N ALA A 135 -9.24 -18.50 -5.93
CA ALA A 135 -10.20 -19.54 -5.54
C ALA A 135 -9.98 -20.84 -6.32
N VAL A 136 -9.54 -20.76 -7.58
CA VAL A 136 -9.27 -21.92 -8.44
C VAL A 136 -7.86 -22.46 -8.22
N GLU A 137 -6.85 -21.60 -8.26
CA GLU A 137 -5.43 -22.01 -8.23
C GLU A 137 -4.93 -22.29 -6.81
N ARG A 138 -5.51 -21.62 -5.81
CA ARG A 138 -5.10 -21.66 -4.40
C ARG A 138 -6.31 -21.70 -3.46
N PRO A 139 -7.11 -22.79 -3.51
CA PRO A 139 -8.26 -22.94 -2.62
C PRO A 139 -7.87 -22.94 -1.14
N ASP A 140 -6.64 -23.36 -0.82
CA ASP A 140 -6.05 -23.28 0.51
C ASP A 140 -5.94 -21.81 1.01
N TYR A 141 -5.47 -20.89 0.16
CA TYR A 141 -5.45 -19.46 0.48
C TYR A 141 -6.86 -18.94 0.79
N PHE A 142 -7.81 -19.27 -0.08
CA PHE A 142 -9.18 -18.80 0.08
C PHE A 142 -9.82 -19.34 1.38
N ALA A 143 -9.57 -20.61 1.70
CA ALA A 143 -10.04 -21.23 2.95
C ALA A 143 -9.43 -20.53 4.19
N HIS A 144 -8.13 -20.21 4.16
CA HIS A 144 -7.48 -19.46 5.23
C HIS A 144 -8.06 -18.05 5.38
N MET A 145 -8.20 -17.32 4.28
CA MET A 145 -8.76 -15.96 4.30
C MET A 145 -10.21 -15.91 4.80
N MET A 146 -11.05 -16.87 4.39
CA MET A 146 -12.44 -16.98 4.85
C MET A 146 -12.58 -17.41 6.31
N GLY A 147 -11.58 -18.16 6.81
CA GLY A 147 -11.51 -18.57 8.21
C GLY A 147 -10.86 -17.56 9.14
N LEU A 148 -10.34 -16.46 8.61
CA LEU A 148 -9.74 -15.41 9.43
C LEU A 148 -10.80 -14.70 10.26
N ASP A 149 -10.60 -14.72 11.57
CA ASP A 149 -11.28 -13.80 12.48
C ASP A 149 -10.48 -12.48 12.49
N PRO A 150 -11.01 -11.38 11.93
CA PRO A 150 -10.30 -10.11 11.90
C PRO A 150 -9.90 -9.60 13.29
N MET A 151 -10.60 -10.06 14.33
CA MET A 151 -10.32 -9.71 15.73
C MET A 151 -9.23 -10.58 16.37
N ARG A 152 -8.72 -11.59 15.65
CA ARG A 152 -7.73 -12.55 16.13
C ARG A 152 -6.55 -12.74 15.18
N LEU A 153 -6.15 -11.66 14.54
CA LEU A 153 -4.93 -11.69 13.74
C LEU A 153 -3.72 -11.94 14.65
N SER A 154 -2.96 -12.98 14.35
CA SER A 154 -1.86 -13.46 15.18
C SER A 154 -0.66 -13.92 14.33
N ALA A 155 0.45 -14.20 15.00
CA ALA A 155 1.63 -14.75 14.32
C ALA A 155 1.35 -16.10 13.65
N ASP A 156 0.47 -16.92 14.22
CA ASP A 156 0.09 -18.21 13.62
C ASP A 156 -0.70 -18.02 12.32
N VAL A 157 -1.55 -17.00 12.26
CA VAL A 157 -2.24 -16.62 11.02
C VAL A 157 -1.24 -16.19 9.96
N LEU A 158 -0.26 -15.37 10.34
CA LEU A 158 0.79 -14.93 9.41
C LEU A 158 1.65 -16.08 8.92
N GLU A 159 1.96 -17.05 9.77
CA GLU A 159 2.70 -18.25 9.39
C GLU A 159 1.89 -19.10 8.38
N ALA A 160 0.58 -19.24 8.59
CA ALA A 160 -0.31 -19.92 7.63
C ALA A 160 -0.40 -19.20 6.28
N LEU A 161 -0.32 -17.87 6.29
CA LEU A 161 -0.35 -17.02 5.09
C LEU A 161 1.05 -16.78 4.49
N ARG A 162 2.12 -17.21 5.16
CA ARG A 162 3.51 -17.01 4.73
C ARG A 162 3.75 -17.37 3.26
N PRO A 163 3.29 -18.53 2.75
CA PRO A 163 3.55 -18.93 1.36
C PRO A 163 2.96 -17.97 0.30
N PHE A 164 2.08 -17.07 0.71
CA PHE A 164 1.39 -16.13 -0.18
C PHE A 164 1.96 -14.72 -0.12
N TYR A 165 2.41 -14.29 1.06
CA TYR A 165 2.82 -12.90 1.31
C TYR A 165 4.31 -12.71 1.52
N PHE A 166 5.05 -13.79 1.80
CA PHE A 166 6.47 -13.70 2.12
C PHE A 166 7.27 -14.71 1.31
N SER A 167 8.52 -14.36 1.03
CA SER A 167 9.48 -15.33 0.49
C SER A 167 9.98 -16.26 1.59
N ASP A 168 10.54 -17.41 1.19
CA ASP A 168 11.17 -18.35 2.12
C ASP A 168 12.38 -17.76 2.86
N ARG A 169 12.88 -16.60 2.39
CA ARG A 169 14.04 -15.90 2.94
C ARG A 169 13.70 -14.93 4.06
N VAL A 170 12.43 -14.72 4.36
CA VAL A 170 12.05 -13.78 5.43
C VAL A 170 12.39 -14.40 6.80
N ASP A 171 13.06 -13.62 7.63
CA ASP A 171 13.42 -14.02 8.98
C ASP A 171 12.17 -14.18 9.85
N ARG A 172 12.20 -15.19 10.74
CA ARG A 172 11.08 -15.47 11.64
C ARG A 172 10.76 -14.30 12.57
N ASP A 173 11.78 -13.59 13.01
CA ASP A 173 11.62 -12.41 13.87
C ASP A 173 10.86 -11.30 13.15
N ILE A 174 11.12 -11.11 11.85
CA ILE A 174 10.38 -10.16 11.01
C ILE A 174 8.92 -10.57 10.85
N LEU A 175 8.63 -11.86 10.70
CA LEU A 175 7.25 -12.36 10.66
C LEU A 175 6.52 -12.10 11.97
N GLN A 176 7.16 -12.40 13.10
CA GLN A 176 6.57 -12.17 14.41
C GLN A 176 6.32 -10.69 14.68
N GLU A 177 7.25 -9.83 14.29
CA GLU A 177 7.07 -8.38 14.40
C GLU A 177 5.96 -7.89 13.47
N SER A 178 5.93 -8.37 12.22
CA SER A 178 4.87 -8.02 11.26
C SER A 178 3.47 -8.41 11.78
N ALA A 179 3.36 -9.50 12.53
CA ALA A 179 2.08 -9.92 13.12
C ALA A 179 1.49 -8.88 14.10
N LYS A 180 2.34 -8.10 14.78
CA LYS A 180 1.89 -7.03 15.69
C LYS A 180 1.32 -5.81 14.94
N HIS A 181 1.62 -5.72 13.65
CA HIS A 181 1.22 -4.64 12.76
C HIS A 181 0.13 -5.07 11.76
N LEU A 182 -0.49 -6.24 12.01
CA LEU A 182 -1.70 -6.62 11.30
C LEU A 182 -2.86 -5.74 11.77
N ALA A 183 -3.63 -5.26 10.81
CA ALA A 183 -4.79 -4.41 11.06
C ALA A 183 -5.99 -4.92 10.26
N ASN A 184 -7.20 -4.59 10.71
CA ASN A 184 -8.39 -4.78 9.91
C ASN A 184 -8.36 -3.84 8.70
N GLU A 185 -9.04 -4.25 7.63
CA GLU A 185 -9.20 -3.40 6.47
C GLU A 185 -10.66 -2.98 6.27
N SER A 186 -10.86 -1.84 5.66
CA SER A 186 -12.18 -1.31 5.35
C SER A 186 -12.91 -2.17 4.30
N PRO A 187 -14.10 -2.70 4.61
CA PRO A 187 -14.94 -3.35 3.60
C PRO A 187 -15.29 -2.43 2.44
N ARG A 188 -15.42 -1.12 2.68
CA ARG A 188 -15.68 -0.12 1.65
C ARG A 188 -14.48 0.03 0.73
N ALA A 189 -13.26 0.12 1.26
CA ALA A 189 -12.05 0.19 0.43
C ALA A 189 -11.86 -1.09 -0.40
N ILE A 190 -12.13 -2.27 0.17
CA ILE A 190 -12.12 -3.53 -0.57
C ILE A 190 -13.17 -3.54 -1.70
N LEU A 191 -14.35 -3.00 -1.47
CA LEU A 191 -15.38 -2.84 -2.51
C LEU A 191 -14.90 -1.88 -3.61
N ASP A 192 -14.34 -0.73 -3.24
CA ASP A 192 -13.80 0.24 -4.20
C ASP A 192 -12.69 -0.38 -5.06
N LEU A 193 -11.78 -1.19 -4.47
CA LEU A 193 -10.75 -1.96 -5.19
C LEU A 193 -11.35 -3.04 -6.10
N SER A 194 -12.46 -3.65 -5.69
CA SER A 194 -13.11 -4.71 -6.46
C SER A 194 -13.82 -4.16 -7.69
N MET A 195 -14.39 -2.95 -7.59
CA MET A 195 -15.20 -2.30 -8.61
C MET A 195 -14.46 -1.13 -9.28
N ARG A 196 -13.19 -1.28 -9.65
CA ARG A 196 -12.35 -0.22 -10.24
C ARG A 196 -12.82 0.34 -11.61
N LEU A 197 -14.07 0.12 -11.99
CA LEU A 197 -14.64 0.51 -13.28
C LEU A 197 -14.57 2.01 -13.61
N HIS A 198 -14.50 2.87 -12.60
CA HIS A 198 -14.42 4.33 -12.79
C HIS A 198 -12.99 4.85 -12.93
N TRP A 199 -11.99 3.99 -12.90
CA TRP A 199 -10.58 4.35 -13.06
C TRP A 199 -10.06 3.98 -14.46
N LEU A 200 -10.98 3.94 -15.42
CA LEU A 200 -10.72 3.48 -16.79
C LEU A 200 -9.79 4.40 -17.60
N LYS A 201 -9.46 5.59 -17.10
CA LYS A 201 -8.49 6.47 -17.76
C LYS A 201 -7.28 6.67 -16.87
N PRO A 202 -6.11 6.17 -17.26
CA PRO A 202 -4.88 6.42 -16.51
C PRO A 202 -4.47 7.87 -16.70
N GLU A 203 -4.83 8.72 -15.76
CA GLU A 203 -4.34 10.09 -15.72
C GLU A 203 -3.05 10.13 -14.93
N ARG A 204 -1.97 10.60 -15.55
CA ARG A 204 -0.66 10.74 -14.92
C ARG A 204 -0.22 12.18 -14.75
N ASN A 205 -0.93 13.11 -15.36
CA ASN A 205 -0.64 14.56 -15.33
C ASN A 205 0.86 14.87 -15.54
N GLY A 206 1.53 14.11 -16.41
CA GLY A 206 2.97 14.25 -16.70
C GLY A 206 3.90 13.60 -15.67
N ALA A 207 3.41 12.89 -14.66
CA ALA A 207 4.23 12.23 -13.65
C ALA A 207 5.11 11.13 -14.26
N HIS A 208 6.36 11.04 -13.78
CA HIS A 208 7.19 9.86 -14.02
C HIS A 208 6.64 8.69 -13.20
N LEU A 209 6.32 7.59 -13.87
CA LEU A 209 5.73 6.42 -13.22
C LEU A 209 6.60 5.18 -13.43
N MET A 210 6.83 4.46 -12.33
CA MET A 210 7.46 3.14 -12.31
C MET A 210 6.44 2.14 -11.79
N VAL A 211 6.34 0.97 -12.44
CA VAL A 211 5.49 -0.15 -12.00
C VAL A 211 6.38 -1.36 -11.79
N LEU A 212 6.33 -1.94 -10.61
CA LEU A 212 7.19 -3.05 -10.19
C LEU A 212 6.37 -4.16 -9.55
N GLY A 213 6.85 -5.39 -9.69
CA GLY A 213 6.32 -6.56 -9.01
C GLY A 213 7.41 -7.58 -8.72
N ALA A 214 7.09 -8.62 -7.98
CA ALA A 214 7.97 -9.74 -7.74
C ALA A 214 7.58 -10.94 -8.63
N GLU A 215 8.57 -11.63 -9.19
CA GLU A 215 8.32 -12.80 -10.05
C GLU A 215 7.56 -13.92 -9.32
N GLY A 216 7.78 -14.05 -8.01
CA GLY A 216 7.14 -15.05 -7.17
C GLY A 216 5.82 -14.58 -6.55
N ASP A 217 5.34 -13.38 -6.83
CA ASP A 217 4.07 -12.88 -6.27
C ASP A 217 2.89 -13.70 -6.83
N ARG A 218 2.12 -14.25 -5.90
CA ARG A 218 0.97 -15.10 -6.22
C ARG A 218 -0.37 -14.38 -6.08
N ILE A 219 -0.36 -13.21 -5.45
CA ILE A 219 -1.54 -12.36 -5.28
C ILE A 219 -1.63 -11.38 -6.45
N CYS A 220 -0.66 -10.47 -6.57
CA CYS A 220 -0.52 -9.55 -7.70
C CYS A 220 0.56 -10.11 -8.65
N THR A 221 0.17 -11.02 -9.51
CA THR A 221 1.10 -11.75 -10.35
C THR A 221 1.88 -10.83 -11.31
N PRO A 222 3.03 -11.29 -11.84
CA PRO A 222 3.73 -10.54 -12.90
C PRO A 222 2.84 -10.17 -14.09
N GLN A 223 1.80 -10.97 -14.36
CA GLN A 223 0.81 -10.64 -15.41
C GLN A 223 -0.06 -9.44 -15.02
N ASP A 224 -0.50 -9.37 -13.75
CA ASP A 224 -1.29 -8.26 -13.22
C ASP A 224 -0.46 -6.97 -13.22
N VAL A 225 0.81 -7.06 -12.82
CA VAL A 225 1.77 -5.95 -12.83
C VAL A 225 1.97 -5.42 -14.25
N ARG A 226 2.22 -6.31 -15.21
CA ARG A 226 2.34 -5.92 -16.63
C ARG A 226 1.03 -5.34 -17.18
N ALA A 227 -0.14 -5.80 -16.72
CA ALA A 227 -1.42 -5.22 -17.10
C ALA A 227 -1.54 -3.77 -16.60
N THR A 228 -1.13 -3.50 -15.37
CA THR A 228 -1.08 -2.14 -14.81
C THR A 228 -0.09 -1.26 -15.56
N ALA A 229 1.11 -1.75 -15.85
CA ALA A 229 2.11 -1.01 -16.62
C ALA A 229 1.58 -0.62 -18.00
N ARG A 230 0.98 -1.57 -18.76
CA ARG A 230 0.35 -1.30 -20.04
C ARG A 230 -0.79 -0.29 -19.94
N HIS A 231 -1.62 -0.39 -18.88
CA HIS A 231 -2.70 0.55 -18.62
C HIS A 231 -2.20 1.99 -18.50
N HIS A 232 -1.06 2.16 -17.88
CA HIS A 232 -0.39 3.46 -17.74
C HIS A 232 0.56 3.81 -18.90
N GLY A 233 0.73 2.95 -19.90
CA GLY A 233 1.65 3.19 -21.02
C GLY A 233 3.12 3.27 -20.60
N VAL A 234 3.53 2.45 -19.63
CA VAL A 234 4.92 2.29 -19.16
C VAL A 234 5.33 0.82 -19.22
N GLU A 235 6.63 0.55 -19.06
CA GLU A 235 7.17 -0.79 -18.87
C GLU A 235 7.10 -1.20 -17.38
N ALA A 236 7.08 -2.55 -17.12
CA ALA A 236 7.08 -3.13 -15.79
C ALA A 236 8.41 -3.83 -15.51
#